data_35a7f9da3cd6430796acba62c22cda47
#
_entry.id   35a7f9da3cd6430796acba62c22cda47
#
_cell.length_a   1.000
_cell.length_b   1.000
_cell.length_c   1.000
_cell.angle_alpha   90.00
_cell.angle_beta   90.00
_cell.angle_gamma   90.00
#
_symmetry.space_group_name_H-M   'P 1'
#
loop_
_entity.id
_entity.type
_entity.pdbx_description
1 polymer ?
#
loop_
_entity_poly.entity_id
_entity_poly.type
_entity_poly.pdbx_seq_one_letter_code
_entity_poly.pdbx_strand_id
1 'polypeptide(L)'
;MDNEMKLAVLIDAENISGAYIDIILSEANGIGDVIYKRIYGNWTTSQMASWKNTILDNAIQPIQQYSNTTKKNSSDSALIIDAMDLLYQNNLDGFCIVSSDSDFTRLASRLRESHKYVIGMGESKTPRSFISACNKFLYLDVLLTQVQETTEEEEHITATPKTGMSHMDKSSLSHTDDIINEASPDTTSGKDIKTIKQALIKLTEENSDDNGWIFSGTL
;
A
#
# COMPACT_ATOMS: atom_id res chain seq x y z
N MET A 1 2.10 14.97 -27.99
CA MET A 1 1.43 15.08 -26.68
C MET A 1 1.00 13.67 -26.34
N ASP A 2 1.69 13.03 -25.42
CA ASP A 2 1.30 11.72 -24.93
C ASP A 2 -0.07 11.87 -24.29
N ASN A 3 -1.02 11.11 -24.78
CA ASN A 3 -2.40 11.15 -24.28
C ASN A 3 -2.41 10.35 -22.98
N GLU A 4 -2.12 11.00 -21.84
CA GLU A 4 -2.18 10.36 -20.54
C GLU A 4 -3.58 9.80 -20.28
N MET A 5 -3.63 8.60 -19.68
CA MET A 5 -4.86 7.91 -19.34
C MET A 5 -5.67 8.72 -18.31
N LYS A 6 -6.90 9.08 -18.63
CA LYS A 6 -7.80 9.81 -17.73
C LYS A 6 -8.44 8.88 -16.72
N LEU A 7 -8.19 9.11 -15.45
CA LEU A 7 -8.59 8.22 -14.36
C LEU A 7 -9.61 8.85 -13.41
N ALA A 8 -10.49 8.02 -12.86
CA ALA A 8 -11.25 8.29 -11.66
C ALA A 8 -10.73 7.43 -10.51
N VAL A 9 -10.43 8.05 -9.36
CA VAL A 9 -10.07 7.37 -8.11
C VAL A 9 -11.28 7.39 -7.18
N LEU A 10 -11.81 6.22 -6.86
CA LEU A 10 -13.01 5.99 -6.05
C LEU A 10 -12.62 5.20 -4.81
N ILE A 11 -12.69 5.83 -3.63
CA ILE A 11 -12.16 5.32 -2.38
C ILE A 11 -13.30 4.95 -1.43
N ASP A 12 -13.29 3.71 -0.96
CA ASP A 12 -14.17 3.22 0.08
C ASP A 12 -13.54 3.48 1.46
N ALA A 13 -14.00 4.55 2.14
CA ALA A 13 -13.44 4.97 3.42
C ALA A 13 -13.76 4.02 4.59
N GLU A 14 -14.74 3.15 4.44
CA GLU A 14 -15.13 2.21 5.51
C GLU A 14 -14.22 0.97 5.54
N ASN A 15 -13.62 0.63 4.39
CA ASN A 15 -12.76 -0.55 4.23
C ASN A 15 -11.26 -0.24 4.06
N ILE A 16 -10.89 1.04 3.91
CA ILE A 16 -9.51 1.47 3.69
C ILE A 16 -9.09 2.50 4.75
N SER A 17 -7.85 2.41 5.21
CA SER A 17 -7.28 3.39 6.13
C SER A 17 -6.79 4.64 5.41
N GLY A 18 -6.98 5.83 6.05
CA GLY A 18 -6.42 7.10 5.57
C GLY A 18 -4.89 7.13 5.48
N ALA A 19 -4.21 6.23 6.18
CA ALA A 19 -2.75 6.11 6.11
C ALA A 19 -2.21 5.73 4.71
N TYR A 20 -3.07 5.18 3.85
CA TYR A 20 -2.66 4.77 2.49
C TYR A 20 -2.82 5.88 1.45
N ILE A 21 -3.36 7.06 1.81
CA ILE A 21 -3.79 8.04 0.79
C ILE A 21 -2.66 8.53 -0.10
N ASP A 22 -1.48 8.78 0.48
CA ASP A 22 -0.33 9.27 -0.28
C ASP A 22 0.14 8.23 -1.31
N ILE A 23 0.11 6.96 -0.93
CA ILE A 23 0.43 5.83 -1.82
C ILE A 23 -0.63 5.69 -2.91
N ILE A 24 -1.91 5.74 -2.55
CA ILE A 24 -3.03 5.64 -3.50
C ILE A 24 -2.92 6.72 -4.57
N LEU A 25 -2.69 7.98 -4.17
CA LEU A 25 -2.60 9.10 -5.11
C LEU A 25 -1.31 9.08 -5.90
N SER A 26 -0.18 8.70 -5.30
CA SER A 26 1.10 8.53 -5.98
C SER A 26 1.02 7.47 -7.08
N GLU A 27 0.49 6.29 -6.75
CA GLU A 27 0.32 5.20 -7.71
C GLU A 27 -0.67 5.55 -8.84
N ALA A 28 -1.79 6.21 -8.50
CA ALA A 28 -2.76 6.63 -9.50
C ALA A 28 -2.18 7.67 -10.47
N ASN A 29 -1.47 8.68 -9.95
CA ASN A 29 -0.81 9.70 -10.76
C ASN A 29 0.35 9.14 -11.60
N GLY A 30 1.02 8.07 -11.13
CA GLY A 30 2.03 7.36 -11.90
C GLY A 30 1.46 6.56 -13.09
N ILE A 31 0.14 6.28 -13.09
CA ILE A 31 -0.54 5.55 -14.17
C ILE A 31 -1.18 6.52 -15.18
N GLY A 32 -1.70 7.67 -14.72
CA GLY A 32 -2.37 8.62 -15.60
C GLY A 32 -2.85 9.89 -14.89
N ASP A 33 -3.57 10.73 -15.62
CA ASP A 33 -4.15 11.98 -15.12
C ASP A 33 -5.42 11.71 -14.31
N VAL A 34 -5.38 12.00 -13.02
CA VAL A 34 -6.49 11.76 -12.09
C VAL A 34 -7.49 12.91 -12.15
N ILE A 35 -8.56 12.74 -12.94
CA ILE A 35 -9.62 13.72 -13.14
C ILE A 35 -10.58 13.79 -11.95
N TYR A 36 -10.94 12.63 -11.38
CA TYR A 36 -11.85 12.54 -10.24
C TYR A 36 -11.19 11.85 -9.07
N LYS A 37 -11.26 12.49 -7.89
CA LYS A 37 -10.88 11.93 -6.61
C LYS A 37 -12.09 11.97 -5.69
N ARG A 38 -12.74 10.83 -5.45
CA ARG A 38 -13.95 10.72 -4.63
C ARG A 38 -13.77 9.68 -3.54
N ILE A 39 -14.33 9.98 -2.37
CA ILE A 39 -14.29 9.09 -1.23
C ILE A 39 -15.69 8.93 -0.62
N TYR A 40 -16.08 7.71 -0.34
CA TYR A 40 -17.43 7.33 0.06
C TYR A 40 -17.44 6.85 1.50
N GLY A 41 -18.40 7.32 2.29
CA GLY A 41 -18.54 6.90 3.67
C GLY A 41 -19.61 7.66 4.42
N ASN A 42 -19.89 7.23 5.65
CA ASN A 42 -20.79 7.95 6.55
C ASN A 42 -19.99 8.92 7.43
N TRP A 43 -19.82 10.15 6.95
CA TRP A 43 -19.02 11.20 7.59
C TRP A 43 -19.57 11.70 8.94
N THR A 44 -20.74 11.22 9.37
CA THR A 44 -21.31 11.54 10.69
C THR A 44 -20.78 10.68 11.82
N THR A 45 -20.04 9.64 11.50
CA THR A 45 -19.45 8.73 12.49
C THR A 45 -18.10 9.23 12.99
N SER A 46 -17.79 8.94 14.25
CA SER A 46 -16.50 9.31 14.85
C SER A 46 -15.29 8.64 14.16
N GLN A 47 -15.48 7.46 13.57
CA GLN A 47 -14.45 6.73 12.84
C GLN A 47 -13.95 7.51 11.61
N MET A 48 -14.85 8.27 10.97
CA MET A 48 -14.52 9.06 9.79
C MET A 48 -13.84 10.40 10.11
N ALA A 49 -13.79 10.80 11.39
CA ALA A 49 -13.17 12.06 11.79
C ALA A 49 -11.68 12.15 11.43
N SER A 50 -10.97 11.01 11.43
CA SER A 50 -9.56 10.93 11.04
C SER A 50 -9.31 11.30 9.57
N TRP A 51 -10.29 11.12 8.70
CA TRP A 51 -10.19 11.42 7.28
C TRP A 51 -10.24 12.91 6.94
N LYS A 52 -10.72 13.76 7.87
CA LYS A 52 -11.01 15.17 7.58
C LYS A 52 -9.81 15.92 6.99
N ASN A 53 -8.67 15.86 7.64
CA ASN A 53 -7.47 16.55 7.18
C ASN A 53 -6.97 15.95 5.85
N THR A 54 -6.92 14.63 5.76
CA THR A 54 -6.52 13.90 4.57
C THR A 54 -7.35 14.29 3.34
N ILE A 55 -8.68 14.43 3.50
CA ILE A 55 -9.59 14.84 2.43
C ILE A 55 -9.29 16.27 1.97
N LEU A 56 -9.09 17.19 2.93
CA LEU A 56 -8.84 18.61 2.64
C LEU A 56 -7.46 18.80 1.97
N ASP A 57 -6.42 18.20 2.52
CA ASP A 57 -5.05 18.36 2.06
C ASP A 57 -4.84 17.80 0.64
N ASN A 58 -5.61 16.78 0.26
CA ASN A 58 -5.51 16.11 -1.03
C ASN A 58 -6.60 16.51 -2.04
N ALA A 59 -7.45 17.47 -1.71
CA ALA A 59 -8.58 17.92 -2.54
C ALA A 59 -9.44 16.75 -3.03
N ILE A 60 -9.80 15.83 -2.11
CA ILE A 60 -10.68 14.69 -2.39
C ILE A 60 -12.11 15.10 -2.11
N GLN A 61 -13.03 14.75 -3.00
CA GLN A 61 -14.45 15.02 -2.84
C GLN A 61 -15.11 13.97 -1.95
N PRO A 62 -15.56 14.31 -0.73
CA PRO A 62 -16.31 13.38 0.10
C PRO A 62 -17.76 13.25 -0.38
N ILE A 63 -18.22 12.02 -0.50
CA ILE A 63 -19.60 11.68 -0.82
C ILE A 63 -20.24 11.10 0.45
N GLN A 64 -21.24 11.82 0.97
CA GLN A 64 -21.97 11.39 2.16
C GLN A 64 -22.99 10.33 1.82
N GLN A 65 -22.96 9.22 2.56
CA GLN A 65 -24.00 8.23 2.53
C GLN A 65 -24.48 7.91 3.95
N TYR A 66 -25.75 8.19 4.24
CA TYR A 66 -26.36 7.84 5.52
C TYR A 66 -26.73 6.36 5.54
N SER A 67 -26.30 5.65 6.56
CA SER A 67 -26.73 4.28 6.79
C SER A 67 -28.08 4.28 7.50
N ASN A 68 -29.15 3.89 6.81
CA ASN A 68 -30.49 3.81 7.40
C ASN A 68 -30.67 2.64 8.39
N THR A 69 -29.75 1.68 8.40
CA THR A 69 -29.69 0.54 9.31
C THR A 69 -28.24 0.13 9.54
N THR A 70 -27.90 -0.22 10.77
CA THR A 70 -26.60 -0.83 11.12
C THR A 70 -26.35 -2.06 10.23
N LYS A 71 -25.21 -2.10 9.54
CA LYS A 71 -24.73 -3.19 8.68
C LYS A 71 -25.32 -3.27 7.26
N LYS A 72 -25.66 -2.18 6.60
CA LYS A 72 -25.94 -2.22 5.16
C LYS A 72 -24.87 -1.46 4.38
N ASN A 73 -24.42 -2.08 3.27
CA ASN A 73 -23.45 -1.59 2.28
C ASN A 73 -23.96 -0.35 1.52
N SER A 74 -24.30 0.72 2.28
CA SER A 74 -24.87 1.93 1.69
C SER A 74 -23.82 2.76 0.95
N SER A 75 -22.61 2.79 1.49
CA SER A 75 -21.45 3.47 0.89
C SER A 75 -21.02 2.79 -0.40
N ASP A 76 -21.01 1.45 -0.41
CA ASP A 76 -20.69 0.64 -1.59
C ASP A 76 -21.66 0.90 -2.72
N SER A 77 -22.97 0.96 -2.40
CA SER A 77 -24.01 1.28 -3.39
C SER A 77 -23.81 2.67 -3.99
N ALA A 78 -23.42 3.66 -3.17
CA ALA A 78 -23.16 5.03 -3.65
C ALA A 78 -21.94 5.05 -4.58
N LEU A 79 -20.86 4.36 -4.23
CA LEU A 79 -19.66 4.23 -5.06
C LEU A 79 -20.01 3.55 -6.40
N ILE A 80 -20.78 2.45 -6.37
CA ILE A 80 -21.18 1.72 -7.59
C ILE A 80 -22.01 2.60 -8.51
N ILE A 81 -23.02 3.30 -7.98
CA ILE A 81 -23.88 4.19 -8.78
C ILE A 81 -23.05 5.31 -9.42
N ASP A 82 -22.21 5.97 -8.63
CA ASP A 82 -21.38 7.07 -9.09
C ASP A 82 -20.33 6.62 -10.13
N ALA A 83 -19.73 5.43 -9.95
CA ALA A 83 -18.85 4.84 -10.95
C ALA A 83 -19.57 4.58 -12.28
N MET A 84 -20.83 4.14 -12.25
CA MET A 84 -21.63 3.93 -13.46
C MET A 84 -22.02 5.25 -14.11
N ASP A 85 -22.35 6.28 -13.32
CA ASP A 85 -22.61 7.63 -13.85
C ASP A 85 -21.37 8.20 -14.53
N LEU A 86 -20.19 8.09 -13.90
CA LEU A 86 -18.92 8.50 -14.48
C LEU A 86 -18.58 7.74 -15.77
N LEU A 87 -18.90 6.44 -15.82
CA LEU A 87 -18.69 5.61 -17.01
C LEU A 87 -19.45 6.14 -18.22
N TYR A 88 -20.72 6.56 -18.03
CA TYR A 88 -21.59 6.97 -19.13
C TYR A 88 -21.55 8.47 -19.46
N GLN A 89 -21.20 9.30 -18.50
CA GLN A 89 -21.22 10.76 -18.66
C GLN A 89 -19.85 11.34 -19.06
N ASN A 90 -18.77 10.63 -18.80
CA ASN A 90 -17.42 11.18 -18.90
C ASN A 90 -16.51 10.33 -19.80
N ASN A 91 -15.60 11.02 -20.48
CA ASN A 91 -14.58 10.37 -21.30
C ASN A 91 -13.38 9.98 -20.45
N LEU A 92 -13.56 8.99 -19.56
CA LEU A 92 -12.51 8.39 -18.75
C LEU A 92 -11.95 7.16 -19.47
N ASP A 93 -10.66 6.91 -19.30
CA ASP A 93 -9.97 5.72 -19.83
C ASP A 93 -9.91 4.60 -18.80
N GLY A 94 -9.92 4.95 -17.50
CA GLY A 94 -9.83 3.97 -16.44
C GLY A 94 -10.39 4.42 -15.10
N PHE A 95 -10.45 3.43 -14.18
CA PHE A 95 -10.96 3.59 -12.82
C PHE A 95 -10.01 2.92 -11.83
N CYS A 96 -9.64 3.64 -10.78
CA CYS A 96 -9.01 3.09 -9.59
C CYS A 96 -10.09 2.85 -8.55
N ILE A 97 -10.38 1.59 -8.22
CA ILE A 97 -11.30 1.20 -7.15
C ILE A 97 -10.47 0.83 -5.94
N VAL A 98 -10.61 1.62 -4.87
CA VAL A 98 -9.80 1.49 -3.66
C VAL A 98 -10.64 0.90 -2.55
N SER A 99 -10.59 -0.41 -2.40
CA SER A 99 -11.28 -1.20 -1.38
C SER A 99 -10.69 -2.60 -1.27
N SER A 100 -10.91 -3.26 -0.14
CA SER A 100 -10.63 -4.68 0.07
C SER A 100 -11.90 -5.55 0.05
N ASP A 101 -13.05 -4.99 -0.37
CA ASP A 101 -14.32 -5.71 -0.39
C ASP A 101 -14.57 -6.41 -1.74
N SER A 102 -15.06 -7.64 -1.66
CA SER A 102 -15.47 -8.46 -2.82
C SER A 102 -16.72 -7.95 -3.53
N ASP A 103 -17.52 -7.11 -2.89
CA ASP A 103 -18.78 -6.58 -3.43
C ASP A 103 -18.53 -5.73 -4.69
N PHE A 104 -17.33 -5.16 -4.82
CA PHE A 104 -16.90 -4.42 -6.01
C PHE A 104 -16.47 -5.31 -7.19
N THR A 105 -16.43 -6.65 -7.04
CA THR A 105 -16.09 -7.58 -8.13
C THR A 105 -16.94 -7.36 -9.38
N ARG A 106 -18.26 -7.21 -9.20
CA ARG A 106 -19.20 -6.99 -10.32
C ARG A 106 -19.01 -5.65 -11.00
N LEU A 107 -18.71 -4.60 -10.20
CA LEU A 107 -18.40 -3.27 -10.74
C LEU A 107 -17.14 -3.32 -11.60
N ALA A 108 -16.05 -3.90 -11.08
CA ALA A 108 -14.79 -4.04 -11.83
C ALA A 108 -14.98 -4.79 -13.15
N SER A 109 -15.72 -5.91 -13.14
CA SER A 109 -16.05 -6.67 -14.35
C SER A 109 -16.85 -5.82 -15.34
N ARG A 110 -17.86 -5.07 -14.87
CA ARG A 110 -18.73 -4.24 -15.71
C ARG A 110 -17.96 -3.10 -16.39
N LEU A 111 -17.05 -2.45 -15.65
CA LEU A 111 -16.18 -1.39 -16.20
C LEU A 111 -15.26 -1.96 -17.29
N ARG A 112 -14.66 -3.13 -17.08
CA ARG A 112 -13.84 -3.83 -18.08
C ARG A 112 -14.63 -4.26 -19.33
N GLU A 113 -15.86 -4.75 -19.15
CA GLU A 113 -16.78 -5.03 -20.26
C GLU A 113 -17.06 -3.79 -21.12
N SER A 114 -16.98 -2.61 -20.51
CA SER A 114 -17.09 -1.31 -21.19
C SER A 114 -15.75 -0.75 -21.70
N HIS A 115 -14.74 -1.63 -21.81
CA HIS A 115 -13.39 -1.29 -22.30
C HIS A 115 -12.67 -0.23 -21.44
N LYS A 116 -12.97 -0.14 -20.14
CA LYS A 116 -12.22 0.72 -19.22
C LYS A 116 -11.12 -0.06 -18.53
N TYR A 117 -9.97 0.58 -18.33
CA TYR A 117 -8.87 0.01 -17.56
C TYR A 117 -9.20 0.09 -16.06
N VAL A 118 -9.22 -1.05 -15.37
CA VAL A 118 -9.58 -1.11 -13.96
C VAL A 118 -8.37 -1.46 -13.12
N ILE A 119 -8.03 -0.57 -12.21
CA ILE A 119 -6.99 -0.74 -11.19
C ILE A 119 -7.69 -0.97 -9.86
N GLY A 120 -7.46 -2.12 -9.23
CA GLY A 120 -7.85 -2.38 -7.85
C GLY A 120 -6.70 -1.98 -6.93
N MET A 121 -7.02 -1.33 -5.81
CA MET A 121 -6.08 -1.04 -4.74
C MET A 121 -6.68 -1.48 -3.41
N GLY A 122 -6.01 -2.35 -2.68
CA GLY A 122 -6.50 -2.87 -1.42
C GLY A 122 -5.41 -3.57 -0.62
N GLU A 123 -5.78 -4.15 0.52
CA GLU A 123 -4.84 -4.88 1.37
C GLU A 123 -4.68 -6.34 0.89
N SER A 124 -3.63 -7.01 1.37
CA SER A 124 -3.31 -8.41 1.03
C SER A 124 -4.43 -9.41 1.38
N LYS A 125 -5.34 -9.04 2.29
CA LYS A 125 -6.54 -9.83 2.64
C LYS A 125 -7.65 -9.80 1.59
N THR A 126 -7.53 -8.97 0.54
CA THR A 126 -8.54 -8.79 -0.50
C THR A 126 -8.87 -10.11 -1.20
N PRO A 127 -10.17 -10.47 -1.36
CA PRO A 127 -10.58 -11.70 -2.01
C PRO A 127 -10.12 -11.79 -3.47
N ARG A 128 -9.68 -12.97 -3.88
CA ARG A 128 -9.20 -13.25 -5.26
C ARG A 128 -10.21 -12.89 -6.34
N SER A 129 -11.51 -12.98 -6.04
CA SER A 129 -12.59 -12.61 -6.98
C SER A 129 -12.45 -11.16 -7.44
N PHE A 130 -12.23 -10.24 -6.50
CA PHE A 130 -12.05 -8.82 -6.84
C PHE A 130 -10.71 -8.57 -7.54
N ILE A 131 -9.62 -9.17 -7.04
CA ILE A 131 -8.29 -9.06 -7.67
C ILE A 131 -8.34 -9.47 -9.14
N SER A 132 -8.94 -10.64 -9.44
CA SER A 132 -9.03 -11.18 -10.81
C SER A 132 -9.98 -10.37 -11.71
N ALA A 133 -10.91 -9.63 -11.15
CA ALA A 133 -11.80 -8.74 -11.89
C ALA A 133 -11.10 -7.47 -12.37
N CYS A 134 -9.96 -7.08 -11.79
CA CYS A 134 -9.17 -5.91 -12.18
C CYS A 134 -8.19 -6.22 -13.31
N ASN A 135 -7.73 -5.21 -14.05
CA ASN A 135 -6.61 -5.33 -14.99
C ASN A 135 -5.27 -5.34 -14.26
N LYS A 136 -5.16 -4.52 -13.20
CA LYS A 136 -4.00 -4.42 -12.31
C LYS A 136 -4.51 -4.35 -10.88
N PHE A 137 -3.81 -4.99 -9.94
CA PHE A 137 -4.10 -4.88 -8.53
C PHE A 137 -2.85 -4.45 -7.75
N LEU A 138 -3.00 -3.49 -6.84
CA LEU A 138 -1.93 -2.95 -6.01
C LEU A 138 -2.23 -3.24 -4.53
N TYR A 139 -1.26 -3.82 -3.84
CA TYR A 139 -1.39 -4.16 -2.42
C TYR A 139 -0.85 -3.01 -1.57
N LEU A 140 -1.75 -2.25 -0.96
CA LEU A 140 -1.43 -1.01 -0.22
C LEU A 140 -0.59 -1.27 1.03
N ASP A 141 -0.85 -2.35 1.74
CA ASP A 141 -0.08 -2.78 2.92
C ASP A 141 1.37 -3.14 2.57
N VAL A 142 1.59 -3.79 1.43
CA VAL A 142 2.93 -4.14 0.94
C VAL A 142 3.67 -2.87 0.51
N LEU A 143 3.01 -1.99 -0.25
CA LEU A 143 3.60 -0.73 -0.71
C LEU A 143 3.98 0.19 0.47
N LEU A 144 3.14 0.27 1.50
CA LEU A 144 3.42 1.06 2.69
C LEU A 144 4.70 0.56 3.41
N THR A 145 4.83 -0.76 3.56
CA THR A 145 6.01 -1.35 4.18
C THR A 145 7.29 -1.03 3.38
N GLN A 146 7.23 -1.11 2.06
CA GLN A 146 8.37 -0.79 1.20
C GLN A 146 8.81 0.68 1.31
N VAL A 147 7.86 1.61 1.39
CA VAL A 147 8.15 3.03 1.58
C VAL A 147 8.81 3.29 2.93
N GLN A 148 8.34 2.64 4.00
CA GLN A 148 8.92 2.76 5.34
C GLN A 148 10.35 2.22 5.41
N GLU A 149 10.61 1.04 4.83
CA GLU A 149 11.96 0.46 4.77
C GLU A 149 12.94 1.35 4.02
N THR A 150 12.53 1.98 2.92
CA THR A 150 13.39 2.87 2.13
C THR A 150 13.74 4.15 2.90
N THR A 151 12.78 4.69 3.66
CA THR A 151 13.00 5.90 4.47
C THR A 151 13.96 5.65 5.64
N GLU A 152 13.86 4.48 6.29
CA GLU A 152 14.77 4.11 7.38
C GLU A 152 16.21 3.85 6.89
N GLU A 153 16.39 3.30 5.69
CA GLU A 153 17.71 3.12 5.08
C GLU A 153 18.37 4.46 4.71
N GLU A 154 17.63 5.44 4.22
CA GLU A 154 18.14 6.78 3.87
C GLU A 154 18.53 7.58 5.13
N GLU A 155 17.77 7.49 6.21
CA GLU A 155 18.11 8.14 7.48
C GLU A 155 19.38 7.56 8.12
N HIS A 156 19.61 6.26 7.95
CA HIS A 156 20.79 5.60 8.51
C HIS A 156 22.10 5.93 7.74
N ILE A 157 22.01 6.30 6.47
CA ILE A 157 23.15 6.70 5.62
C ILE A 157 23.59 8.14 5.93
N THR A 158 22.68 9.01 6.37
CA THR A 158 22.96 10.43 6.67
C THR A 158 23.52 10.66 8.08
N ALA A 159 23.48 9.68 8.97
CA ALA A 159 23.95 9.77 10.35
C ALA A 159 25.36 9.20 10.54
N THR A 160 26.36 9.62 9.74
CA THR A 160 27.78 9.40 10.07
C THR A 160 28.29 10.54 10.93
N PRO A 161 28.80 10.29 12.16
CA PRO A 161 29.36 11.36 13.00
C PRO A 161 30.69 11.85 12.43
N LYS A 162 30.77 13.13 12.18
CA LYS A 162 32.07 13.83 11.94
C LYS A 162 32.91 13.72 13.21
N THR A 163 33.88 12.82 13.19
CA THR A 163 34.92 12.75 14.22
C THR A 163 35.87 13.91 14.04
N GLY A 164 35.75 14.90 14.94
CA GLY A 164 36.76 15.93 15.12
C GLY A 164 37.86 15.42 16.05
N MET A 165 39.07 15.44 15.55
CA MET A 165 40.32 15.22 16.32
C MET A 165 40.54 16.29 17.38
N SER A 166 40.90 15.93 18.61
CA SER A 166 42.04 16.60 19.32
C SER A 166 42.44 15.84 20.59
N HIS A 167 43.74 15.54 20.58
CA HIS A 167 44.79 15.50 21.62
C HIS A 167 44.59 14.80 22.98
N MET A 168 45.44 13.78 23.11
CA MET A 168 46.40 13.42 24.20
C MET A 168 46.11 13.91 25.64
N ASP A 169 46.04 13.01 26.64
CA ASP A 169 47.19 12.70 27.49
C ASP A 169 47.04 11.48 28.38
N LYS A 170 48.18 10.99 28.83
CA LYS A 170 48.50 9.75 29.50
C LYS A 170 48.03 9.71 30.96
N SER A 171 47.79 8.55 31.46
CA SER A 171 48.50 7.80 32.52
C SER A 171 47.57 6.98 33.42
N SER A 172 47.91 5.79 33.52
CA SER A 172 48.27 4.87 34.63
C SER A 172 47.14 4.09 35.30
N LEU A 173 47.29 2.80 35.08
CA LEU A 173 47.42 1.67 36.03
C LEU A 173 46.33 1.38 37.06
N SER A 174 45.76 0.28 36.98
CA SER A 174 45.98 -0.97 37.76
C SER A 174 44.67 -1.67 38.22
N HIS A 175 44.70 -2.93 37.96
CA HIS A 175 44.28 -4.12 38.79
C HIS A 175 42.81 -4.26 39.22
N THR A 176 42.30 -5.31 38.86
CA THR A 176 42.10 -6.72 39.20
C THR A 176 40.66 -7.05 39.50
N ASP A 177 40.31 -8.14 38.84
CA ASP A 177 39.61 -9.32 39.30
C ASP A 177 38.12 -9.28 39.69
N ASP A 178 37.45 -10.06 38.96
CA ASP A 178 36.72 -11.30 39.22
C ASP A 178 35.18 -11.24 39.31
N ILE A 179 34.65 -12.01 38.43
CA ILE A 179 33.74 -13.18 38.60
C ILE A 179 32.22 -12.95 38.57
N ILE A 180 31.67 -13.68 37.57
CA ILE A 180 30.47 -14.55 37.52
C ILE A 180 29.11 -13.95 37.13
N ASN A 181 28.67 -14.45 35.96
CA ASN A 181 27.39 -15.08 35.60
C ASN A 181 26.09 -14.34 35.81
N GLU A 182 25.30 -14.19 34.78
CA GLU A 182 24.29 -15.08 34.24
C GLU A 182 23.55 -14.47 33.01
N ALA A 183 23.50 -15.31 32.01
CA ALA A 183 22.41 -15.62 31.09
C ALA A 183 21.51 -14.51 30.52
N SER A 184 21.70 -14.28 29.25
CA SER A 184 20.79 -14.32 28.07
C SER A 184 19.31 -13.95 28.22
N PRO A 185 18.57 -13.54 27.15
CA PRO A 185 18.62 -14.15 25.84
C PRO A 185 18.53 -13.22 24.60
N ASP A 186 19.04 -13.79 23.52
CA ASP A 186 18.54 -13.76 22.15
C ASP A 186 18.34 -12.43 21.41
N THR A 187 19.39 -12.13 20.65
CA THR A 187 19.30 -11.32 19.43
C THR A 187 19.59 -12.23 18.23
N THR A 188 18.60 -13.02 17.83
CA THR A 188 18.67 -13.87 16.63
C THR A 188 17.52 -13.51 15.69
N SER A 189 17.57 -12.35 15.05
CA SER A 189 16.58 -12.03 14.00
C SER A 189 17.18 -11.50 12.71
N GLY A 190 18.36 -10.88 12.74
CA GLY A 190 18.92 -10.25 11.53
C GLY A 190 19.78 -11.16 10.64
N LYS A 191 20.33 -12.27 11.20
CA LYS A 191 21.17 -13.19 10.42
C LYS A 191 20.36 -14.23 9.66
N ASP A 192 19.21 -14.62 10.18
CA ASP A 192 18.35 -15.64 9.57
C ASP A 192 17.67 -15.13 8.31
N ILE A 193 17.24 -13.88 8.28
CA ILE A 193 16.56 -13.29 7.12
C ILE A 193 17.50 -13.17 5.92
N LYS A 194 18.75 -12.76 6.12
CA LYS A 194 19.76 -12.73 5.04
C LYS A 194 20.08 -14.12 4.49
N THR A 195 20.17 -15.10 5.36
CA THR A 195 20.43 -16.50 4.97
C THR A 195 19.25 -17.09 4.22
N ILE A 196 18.01 -16.81 4.65
CA ILE A 196 16.78 -17.25 3.97
C ILE A 196 16.65 -16.55 2.61
N LYS A 197 16.95 -15.25 2.53
CA LYS A 197 16.91 -14.50 1.26
C LYS A 197 17.93 -15.03 0.25
N GLN A 198 19.13 -15.35 0.68
CA GLN A 198 20.16 -15.96 -0.17
C GLN A 198 19.81 -17.39 -0.60
N ALA A 199 19.20 -18.17 0.28
CA ALA A 199 18.73 -19.52 -0.05
C ALA A 199 17.58 -19.49 -1.06
N LEU A 200 16.65 -18.53 -0.92
CA LEU A 200 15.54 -18.32 -1.88
C LEU A 200 16.04 -17.88 -3.25
N ILE A 201 16.99 -16.94 -3.31
CA ILE A 201 17.59 -16.50 -4.58
C ILE A 201 18.27 -17.67 -5.29
N LYS A 202 19.02 -18.48 -4.55
CA LYS A 202 19.70 -19.66 -5.10
C LYS A 202 18.72 -20.72 -5.61
N LEU A 203 17.63 -20.97 -4.89
CA LEU A 203 16.55 -21.89 -5.30
C LEU A 203 15.80 -21.37 -6.54
N THR A 204 15.61 -20.05 -6.67
CA THR A 204 14.98 -19.45 -7.84
C THR A 204 15.89 -19.58 -9.07
N GLU A 205 17.18 -19.34 -8.93
CA GLU A 205 18.15 -19.47 -10.04
C GLU A 205 18.33 -20.92 -10.52
N GLU A 206 18.26 -21.90 -9.59
CA GLU A 206 18.41 -23.32 -9.91
C GLU A 206 17.13 -23.95 -10.52
N ASN A 207 15.95 -23.36 -10.35
CA ASN A 207 14.67 -23.90 -10.79
C ASN A 207 13.89 -23.02 -11.78
N SER A 208 14.52 -21.96 -12.31
CA SER A 208 13.91 -21.14 -13.37
C SER A 208 14.17 -21.76 -14.76
N ASP A 209 13.18 -21.67 -15.64
CA ASP A 209 13.36 -21.99 -17.05
C ASP A 209 14.13 -20.88 -17.79
N ASP A 210 14.45 -21.13 -19.07
CA ASP A 210 15.18 -20.18 -19.94
C ASP A 210 14.49 -18.82 -20.10
N ASN A 211 13.25 -18.64 -19.62
CA ASN A 211 12.48 -17.41 -19.61
C ASN A 211 12.30 -16.81 -18.20
N GLY A 212 12.93 -17.39 -17.17
CA GLY A 212 12.90 -16.90 -15.80
C GLY A 212 11.62 -17.24 -15.01
N TRP A 213 10.83 -18.23 -15.44
CA TRP A 213 9.62 -18.69 -14.75
C TRP A 213 9.86 -19.92 -13.90
N ILE A 214 9.25 -19.95 -12.70
CA ILE A 214 9.30 -21.09 -11.78
C ILE A 214 7.90 -21.69 -11.65
N PHE A 215 7.80 -23.00 -11.81
CA PHE A 215 6.56 -23.73 -11.55
C PHE A 215 6.31 -23.83 -10.04
N SER A 216 5.16 -23.32 -9.56
CA SER A 216 4.79 -23.26 -8.13
C SER A 216 4.55 -24.64 -7.46
N GLY A 217 4.80 -25.73 -8.13
CA GLY A 217 4.68 -27.09 -7.61
C GLY A 217 5.99 -27.73 -7.16
N THR A 218 7.11 -27.01 -7.20
CA THR A 218 8.46 -27.53 -6.91
C THR A 218 9.09 -26.91 -5.63
N LEU A 219 8.31 -26.13 -4.88
CA LEU A 219 8.70 -25.58 -3.57
C LEU A 219 8.01 -26.30 -2.44
#